data_0820e60945066c3f4985b4f4936c30ee
#
_entry.id   0820e60945066c3f4985b4f4936c30ee
#
_cell.length_a   1.000
_cell.length_b   1.000
_cell.length_c   1.000
_cell.angle_alpha   90.00
_cell.angle_beta   90.00
_cell.angle_gamma   90.00
#
_symmetry.space_group_name_H-M   'P 1'
#
loop_
_entity.id
_entity.type
_entity.pdbx_description
1 polymer ?
#
loop_
_entity_poly.entity_id
_entity_poly.type
_entity_poly.pdbx_seq_one_letter_code
_entity_poly.pdbx_strand_id
1 'polypeptide(L)'
;MAFTLEDIVQRFGGEVVGDGSQRVGSLAPLDQAGPDQLAFLANPKYLSQVETTRAGAVLINADDLAKLASRENRNFIVTPNPYAYFARVAQTFIDLAAPKAAPGVHPSATIDPSAQIAASAVIGPHVTVEAGAVIGDNVRLDANVVIGRGTRIGAGSHLYPNVAVYHGCRLAERVIVHAGAVIGSDGFGFAPDFVGEGEARTGSWVKIPQVGGVSIAADVEIGANTTIDRGAMADTIIEECVKIDNLVQIGHNCKVGAYTVIAGCAGIAGSTTIGRHCLIGGAVGIAGHVTLADYVIVTAKSGVSKSLLKPGMYTSAFPAVNHADWNKSAALLRNIDKLRDRIKALENAAAEKQDGSASNSAGSKA
;
A
#
# COMPACT_ATOMS: atom_id res chain seq x y z
N MET A 1 -18.97 18.13 -17.75
CA MET A 1 -20.35 17.66 -17.54
C MET A 1 -20.72 17.97 -16.09
N ALA A 2 -21.94 18.45 -15.79
CA ALA A 2 -22.30 18.81 -14.42
C ALA A 2 -23.54 18.02 -13.99
N PHE A 3 -23.57 17.54 -12.75
CA PHE A 3 -24.68 16.81 -12.14
C PHE A 3 -25.42 17.70 -11.15
N THR A 4 -26.70 17.47 -10.96
CA THR A 4 -27.43 18.02 -9.81
C THR A 4 -27.06 17.25 -8.55
N LEU A 5 -27.28 17.81 -7.37
CA LEU A 5 -27.07 17.08 -6.11
C LEU A 5 -28.00 15.88 -6.01
N GLU A 6 -29.21 15.99 -6.55
CA GLU A 6 -30.18 14.88 -6.65
C GLU A 6 -29.65 13.73 -7.51
N ASP A 7 -29.05 14.02 -8.69
CA ASP A 7 -28.41 12.99 -9.54
C ASP A 7 -27.31 12.24 -8.78
N ILE A 8 -26.50 12.96 -7.99
CA ILE A 8 -25.42 12.39 -7.21
C ILE A 8 -25.98 11.49 -6.10
N VAL A 9 -26.98 11.96 -5.36
CA VAL A 9 -27.61 11.20 -4.27
C VAL A 9 -28.37 9.99 -4.81
N GLN A 10 -29.05 10.10 -5.95
CA GLN A 10 -29.71 8.98 -6.61
C GLN A 10 -28.71 7.85 -6.94
N ARG A 11 -27.47 8.20 -7.32
CA ARG A 11 -26.45 7.23 -7.70
C ARG A 11 -25.71 6.63 -6.51
N PHE A 12 -25.43 7.41 -5.46
CA PHE A 12 -24.52 7.01 -4.39
C PHE A 12 -25.19 6.93 -3.01
N GLY A 13 -26.46 7.29 -2.92
CA GLY A 13 -27.20 7.40 -1.65
C GLY A 13 -26.88 8.70 -0.92
N GLY A 14 -27.32 8.81 0.34
CA GLY A 14 -27.21 10.03 1.14
C GLY A 14 -28.46 10.88 1.09
N GLU A 15 -28.41 12.06 1.69
CA GLU A 15 -29.52 13.00 1.78
C GLU A 15 -29.07 14.42 1.36
N VAL A 16 -29.87 15.10 0.54
CA VAL A 16 -29.60 16.50 0.19
C VAL A 16 -30.23 17.40 1.24
N VAL A 17 -29.45 18.33 1.77
CA VAL A 17 -29.92 19.43 2.63
C VAL A 17 -29.64 20.73 1.89
N GLY A 18 -30.68 21.48 1.52
CA GLY A 18 -30.64 22.69 0.70
C GLY A 18 -31.25 22.46 -0.68
N ASP A 19 -30.72 23.13 -1.70
CA ASP A 19 -31.23 23.09 -3.08
C ASP A 19 -30.68 21.86 -3.83
N GLY A 20 -31.51 20.81 -4.00
CA GLY A 20 -31.17 19.59 -4.74
C GLY A 20 -30.89 19.81 -6.23
N SER A 21 -31.41 20.91 -6.82
CA SER A 21 -31.18 21.26 -8.22
C SER A 21 -29.80 21.91 -8.46
N GLN A 22 -29.07 22.30 -7.41
CA GLN A 22 -27.72 22.85 -7.51
C GLN A 22 -26.84 21.94 -8.35
N ARG A 23 -26.15 22.53 -9.32
CA ARG A 23 -25.26 21.78 -10.23
C ARG A 23 -23.80 21.91 -9.80
N VAL A 24 -23.09 20.78 -9.81
CA VAL A 24 -21.65 20.73 -9.59
C VAL A 24 -20.99 19.95 -10.73
N GLY A 25 -19.88 20.45 -11.24
CA GLY A 25 -19.17 19.92 -12.41
C GLY A 25 -17.74 19.49 -12.12
N SER A 26 -17.24 19.80 -10.93
CA SER A 26 -15.89 19.46 -10.50
C SER A 26 -15.76 19.41 -8.97
N LEU A 27 -14.57 19.12 -8.50
CA LEU A 27 -14.24 18.97 -7.08
C LEU A 27 -13.16 19.97 -6.69
N ALA A 28 -13.21 20.49 -5.47
CA ALA A 28 -12.16 21.36 -4.94
C ALA A 28 -12.06 21.27 -3.42
N PRO A 29 -10.91 21.64 -2.82
CA PRO A 29 -10.79 21.81 -1.37
C PRO A 29 -11.75 22.88 -0.84
N LEU A 30 -12.15 22.74 0.43
CA LEU A 30 -13.13 23.66 1.07
C LEU A 30 -12.77 25.13 0.94
N ASP A 31 -11.50 25.48 1.08
CA ASP A 31 -10.97 26.85 1.04
C ASP A 31 -10.86 27.45 -0.37
N GLN A 32 -10.95 26.62 -1.42
CA GLN A 32 -10.77 27.04 -2.81
C GLN A 32 -12.02 26.82 -3.67
N ALA A 33 -12.99 26.06 -3.17
CA ALA A 33 -14.16 25.67 -3.94
C ALA A 33 -15.03 26.85 -4.35
N GLY A 34 -15.47 26.85 -5.61
CA GLY A 34 -16.45 27.79 -6.19
C GLY A 34 -17.87 27.21 -6.23
N PRO A 35 -18.84 28.00 -6.70
CA PRO A 35 -20.26 27.66 -6.66
C PRO A 35 -20.67 26.47 -7.56
N ASP A 36 -19.84 26.06 -8.49
CA ASP A 36 -20.03 24.90 -9.37
C ASP A 36 -19.20 23.68 -8.94
N GLN A 37 -18.64 23.70 -7.72
CA GLN A 37 -17.74 22.66 -7.22
C GLN A 37 -18.27 22.00 -5.95
N LEU A 38 -18.01 20.71 -5.83
CA LEU A 38 -18.30 19.90 -4.66
C LEU A 38 -17.05 19.81 -3.78
N ALA A 39 -17.19 20.16 -2.51
CA ALA A 39 -16.16 19.98 -1.49
C ALA A 39 -16.55 18.89 -0.49
N PHE A 40 -15.68 18.54 0.45
CA PHE A 40 -15.99 17.57 1.49
C PHE A 40 -15.33 17.93 2.82
N LEU A 41 -15.98 17.54 3.92
CA LEU A 41 -15.46 17.60 5.27
C LEU A 41 -15.22 16.16 5.78
N ALA A 42 -13.94 15.76 5.89
CA ALA A 42 -13.57 14.47 6.50
C ALA A 42 -12.96 14.65 7.89
N ASN A 43 -12.45 15.83 8.22
CA ASN A 43 -11.82 16.09 9.51
C ASN A 43 -12.51 17.29 10.19
N PRO A 44 -13.08 17.11 11.38
CA PRO A 44 -13.78 18.17 12.13
C PRO A 44 -12.94 19.44 12.40
N LYS A 45 -11.61 19.36 12.34
CA LYS A 45 -10.72 20.52 12.47
C LYS A 45 -10.97 21.61 11.41
N TYR A 46 -11.54 21.23 10.27
CA TYR A 46 -11.85 22.14 9.16
C TYR A 46 -13.32 22.60 9.15
N LEU A 47 -14.06 22.38 10.24
CA LEU A 47 -15.48 22.74 10.31
C LEU A 47 -15.70 24.26 10.05
N SER A 48 -14.81 25.11 10.56
CA SER A 48 -14.87 26.57 10.29
C SER A 48 -14.72 26.93 8.82
N GLN A 49 -14.03 26.10 8.03
CA GLN A 49 -13.93 26.33 6.58
C GLN A 49 -15.24 26.01 5.86
N VAL A 50 -16.07 25.11 6.39
CA VAL A 50 -17.41 24.86 5.86
C VAL A 50 -18.29 26.07 5.98
N GLU A 51 -18.11 26.89 7.02
CA GLU A 51 -18.89 28.12 7.24
C GLU A 51 -18.49 29.27 6.31
N THR A 52 -17.30 29.21 5.73
CA THR A 52 -16.76 30.28 4.88
C THR A 52 -16.60 29.89 3.41
N THR A 53 -16.70 28.60 3.09
CA THR A 53 -16.55 28.11 1.71
C THR A 53 -17.60 28.71 0.77
N ARG A 54 -17.21 28.85 -0.50
CA ARG A 54 -18.12 29.21 -1.62
C ARG A 54 -18.50 27.98 -2.45
N ALA A 55 -18.22 26.75 -1.94
CA ALA A 55 -18.58 25.50 -2.63
C ALA A 55 -20.08 25.46 -2.95
N GLY A 56 -20.42 24.98 -4.14
CA GLY A 56 -21.81 24.75 -4.54
C GLY A 56 -22.52 23.73 -3.64
N ALA A 57 -21.76 22.75 -3.12
CA ALA A 57 -22.22 21.84 -2.07
C ALA A 57 -21.02 21.25 -1.28
N VAL A 58 -21.32 20.75 -0.07
CA VAL A 58 -20.32 20.09 0.80
C VAL A 58 -20.81 18.70 1.20
N LEU A 59 -19.97 17.68 1.00
CA LEU A 59 -20.18 16.36 1.58
C LEU A 59 -19.82 16.39 3.07
N ILE A 60 -20.73 15.97 3.93
CA ILE A 60 -20.58 16.09 5.38
C ILE A 60 -21.30 14.92 6.08
N ASN A 61 -20.87 14.54 7.27
CA ASN A 61 -21.65 13.63 8.09
C ASN A 61 -22.70 14.38 8.96
N ALA A 62 -23.68 13.66 9.47
CA ALA A 62 -24.78 14.24 10.23
C ALA A 62 -24.33 14.96 11.52
N ASP A 63 -23.34 14.38 12.21
CA ASP A 63 -22.83 14.92 13.48
C ASP A 63 -22.11 16.27 13.27
N ASP A 64 -21.33 16.40 12.20
CA ASP A 64 -20.63 17.63 11.89
C ASP A 64 -21.58 18.69 11.29
N LEU A 65 -22.57 18.26 10.51
CA LEU A 65 -23.65 19.16 10.05
C LEU A 65 -24.41 19.78 11.22
N ALA A 66 -24.66 19.02 12.28
CA ALA A 66 -25.35 19.49 13.48
C ALA A 66 -24.56 20.57 14.26
N LYS A 67 -23.24 20.58 14.12
CA LYS A 67 -22.34 21.55 14.80
C LYS A 67 -22.19 22.88 14.06
N LEU A 68 -22.65 22.99 12.81
CA LEU A 68 -22.56 24.26 12.06
C LEU A 68 -23.45 25.34 12.69
N ALA A 69 -22.89 26.53 12.84
CA ALA A 69 -23.59 27.68 13.40
C ALA A 69 -24.72 28.17 12.46
N SER A 70 -24.54 28.08 11.16
CA SER A 70 -25.55 28.39 10.15
C SER A 70 -25.49 27.44 8.95
N ARG A 71 -26.64 27.10 8.42
CA ARG A 71 -26.82 26.31 7.19
C ARG A 71 -27.48 27.13 6.07
N GLU A 72 -27.75 28.38 6.32
CA GLU A 72 -28.45 29.25 5.37
C GLU A 72 -27.68 29.44 4.07
N ASN A 73 -28.40 29.37 2.96
CA ASN A 73 -27.85 29.49 1.60
C ASN A 73 -26.70 28.56 1.25
N ARG A 74 -26.70 27.34 1.85
CA ARG A 74 -25.68 26.32 1.61
C ARG A 74 -26.32 24.98 1.29
N ASN A 75 -25.66 24.21 0.45
CA ASN A 75 -26.11 22.89 0.07
C ASN A 75 -25.16 21.84 0.61
N PHE A 76 -25.74 20.77 1.11
CA PHE A 76 -25.00 19.65 1.64
C PHE A 76 -25.50 18.32 1.07
N ILE A 77 -24.59 17.35 0.94
CA ILE A 77 -24.96 15.94 0.83
C ILE A 77 -24.51 15.28 2.13
N VAL A 78 -25.46 14.78 2.90
CA VAL A 78 -25.22 14.14 4.18
C VAL A 78 -24.98 12.64 3.94
N THR A 79 -23.85 12.13 4.43
CA THR A 79 -23.43 10.76 4.26
C THR A 79 -22.62 10.26 5.46
N PRO A 80 -22.69 8.99 5.84
CA PRO A 80 -21.91 8.46 6.98
C PRO A 80 -20.40 8.55 6.78
N ASN A 81 -19.91 8.49 5.53
CA ASN A 81 -18.49 8.59 5.21
C ASN A 81 -18.25 9.58 4.04
N PRO A 82 -18.12 10.88 4.33
CA PRO A 82 -17.90 11.92 3.32
C PRO A 82 -16.65 11.70 2.47
N TYR A 83 -15.59 11.15 3.05
CA TYR A 83 -14.33 10.93 2.33
C TYR A 83 -14.45 9.83 1.27
N ALA A 84 -15.03 8.68 1.63
CA ALA A 84 -15.26 7.61 0.66
C ALA A 84 -16.32 8.01 -0.40
N TYR A 85 -17.30 8.81 -0.01
CA TYR A 85 -18.29 9.33 -0.93
C TYR A 85 -17.66 10.28 -1.95
N PHE A 86 -16.80 11.20 -1.48
CA PHE A 86 -16.01 12.09 -2.32
C PHE A 86 -15.19 11.29 -3.35
N ALA A 87 -14.48 10.23 -2.93
CA ALA A 87 -13.69 9.41 -3.83
C ALA A 87 -14.54 8.80 -4.97
N ARG A 88 -15.73 8.29 -4.67
CA ARG A 88 -16.65 7.72 -5.69
C ARG A 88 -17.16 8.76 -6.68
N VAL A 89 -17.51 9.95 -6.18
CA VAL A 89 -17.93 11.06 -7.04
C VAL A 89 -16.76 11.52 -7.91
N ALA A 90 -15.56 11.64 -7.34
CA ALA A 90 -14.34 11.99 -8.06
C ALA A 90 -14.06 11.05 -9.23
N GLN A 91 -14.13 9.74 -8.99
CA GLN A 91 -13.97 8.72 -10.04
C GLN A 91 -14.98 8.93 -11.17
N THR A 92 -16.25 9.20 -10.84
CA THR A 92 -17.27 9.46 -11.86
C THR A 92 -16.95 10.69 -12.73
N PHE A 93 -16.51 11.80 -12.14
CA PHE A 93 -16.12 12.97 -12.90
C PHE A 93 -14.91 12.69 -13.81
N ILE A 94 -13.91 11.95 -13.30
CA ILE A 94 -12.73 11.58 -14.09
C ILE A 94 -13.11 10.65 -15.25
N ASP A 95 -13.91 9.62 -15.01
CA ASP A 95 -14.34 8.66 -16.03
C ASP A 95 -15.14 9.31 -17.17
N LEU A 96 -15.92 10.33 -16.82
CA LEU A 96 -16.72 11.08 -17.81
C LEU A 96 -15.89 12.11 -18.59
N ALA A 97 -14.85 12.65 -17.98
CA ALA A 97 -13.95 13.61 -18.61
C ALA A 97 -12.83 12.93 -19.42
N ALA A 98 -12.50 11.67 -19.08
CA ALA A 98 -11.43 10.95 -19.73
C ALA A 98 -11.74 10.68 -21.22
N PRO A 99 -10.82 10.96 -22.14
CA PRO A 99 -10.96 10.56 -23.53
C PRO A 99 -11.09 9.03 -23.59
N LYS A 100 -12.16 8.54 -24.16
CA LYS A 100 -12.33 7.10 -24.39
C LYS A 100 -11.44 6.69 -25.57
N ALA A 101 -10.38 5.95 -25.28
CA ALA A 101 -9.58 5.34 -26.35
C ALA A 101 -10.45 4.33 -27.10
N ALA A 102 -10.41 4.38 -28.44
CA ALA A 102 -11.11 3.39 -29.25
C ALA A 102 -10.45 2.01 -29.08
N PRO A 103 -11.25 0.92 -28.99
CA PRO A 103 -10.71 -0.42 -29.02
C PRO A 103 -9.87 -0.68 -30.28
N GLY A 104 -8.84 -1.51 -30.13
CA GLY A 104 -7.99 -1.90 -31.25
C GLY A 104 -6.53 -2.01 -30.88
N VAL A 105 -5.74 -2.43 -31.84
CA VAL A 105 -4.28 -2.63 -31.71
C VAL A 105 -3.56 -1.55 -32.51
N HIS A 106 -2.66 -0.81 -31.82
CA HIS A 106 -1.86 0.21 -32.48
C HIS A 106 -0.91 -0.44 -33.52
N PRO A 107 -0.72 0.16 -34.71
CA PRO A 107 0.10 -0.45 -35.78
C PRO A 107 1.55 -0.75 -35.41
N SER A 108 2.12 -0.07 -34.43
CA SER A 108 3.47 -0.33 -33.93
C SER A 108 3.54 -1.37 -32.81
N ALA A 109 2.44 -1.97 -32.41
CA ALA A 109 2.45 -3.06 -31.43
C ALA A 109 2.93 -4.37 -32.09
N THR A 110 3.64 -5.19 -31.34
CA THR A 110 4.10 -6.53 -31.76
C THR A 110 3.29 -7.57 -31.02
N ILE A 111 2.45 -8.28 -31.76
CA ILE A 111 1.54 -9.31 -31.21
C ILE A 111 1.92 -10.67 -31.80
N ASP A 112 2.20 -11.64 -30.93
CA ASP A 112 2.41 -13.01 -31.36
C ASP A 112 1.10 -13.59 -31.97
N PRO A 113 1.14 -14.31 -33.07
CA PRO A 113 -0.05 -14.86 -33.74
C PRO A 113 -0.88 -15.81 -32.85
N SER A 114 -0.28 -16.42 -31.83
CA SER A 114 -0.97 -17.31 -30.88
C SER A 114 -1.59 -16.57 -29.69
N ALA A 115 -1.35 -15.26 -29.55
CA ALA A 115 -1.96 -14.47 -28.50
C ALA A 115 -3.45 -14.25 -28.76
N GLN A 116 -4.24 -14.23 -27.69
CA GLN A 116 -5.69 -13.98 -27.76
C GLN A 116 -5.98 -12.60 -27.18
N ILE A 117 -6.50 -11.71 -27.99
CA ILE A 117 -6.84 -10.34 -27.57
C ILE A 117 -8.33 -10.12 -27.81
N ALA A 118 -9.04 -9.73 -26.74
CA ALA A 118 -10.46 -9.39 -26.83
C ALA A 118 -10.67 -8.18 -27.76
N ALA A 119 -11.75 -8.20 -28.55
CA ALA A 119 -12.04 -7.14 -29.52
C ALA A 119 -12.28 -5.76 -28.87
N SER A 120 -12.63 -5.73 -27.57
CA SER A 120 -12.83 -4.51 -26.78
C SER A 120 -11.55 -3.97 -26.14
N ALA A 121 -10.41 -4.67 -26.26
CA ALA A 121 -9.14 -4.23 -25.68
C ALA A 121 -8.53 -3.04 -26.45
N VAL A 122 -7.78 -2.22 -25.73
CA VAL A 122 -7.01 -1.09 -26.28
C VAL A 122 -5.52 -1.40 -26.10
N ILE A 123 -4.82 -1.61 -27.20
CA ILE A 123 -3.40 -1.93 -27.22
C ILE A 123 -2.63 -0.74 -27.79
N GLY A 124 -1.86 -0.08 -26.94
CA GLY A 124 -1.11 1.14 -27.25
C GLY A 124 0.13 0.93 -28.14
N PRO A 125 0.85 2.00 -28.45
CA PRO A 125 2.03 1.94 -29.29
C PRO A 125 3.17 1.16 -28.59
N HIS A 126 3.93 0.40 -29.43
CA HIS A 126 5.09 -0.39 -29.01
C HIS A 126 4.82 -1.40 -27.90
N VAL A 127 3.55 -1.79 -27.70
CA VAL A 127 3.20 -2.90 -26.82
C VAL A 127 3.69 -4.21 -27.45
N THR A 128 4.26 -5.07 -26.62
CA THR A 128 4.64 -6.43 -27.02
C THR A 128 3.78 -7.45 -26.28
N VAL A 129 3.11 -8.33 -27.00
CA VAL A 129 2.34 -9.45 -26.43
C VAL A 129 2.91 -10.76 -26.98
N GLU A 130 3.47 -11.57 -26.10
CA GLU A 130 4.14 -12.81 -26.47
C GLU A 130 3.18 -14.00 -26.63
N ALA A 131 3.75 -15.12 -27.08
CA ALA A 131 3.02 -16.34 -27.44
C ALA A 131 2.07 -16.85 -26.35
N GLY A 132 0.85 -17.18 -26.74
CA GLY A 132 -0.17 -17.76 -25.86
C GLY A 132 -0.68 -16.84 -24.76
N ALA A 133 -0.31 -15.56 -24.76
CA ALA A 133 -0.87 -14.59 -23.82
C ALA A 133 -2.36 -14.34 -24.11
N VAL A 134 -3.13 -14.04 -23.05
CA VAL A 134 -4.57 -13.78 -23.13
C VAL A 134 -4.89 -12.42 -22.53
N ILE A 135 -5.48 -11.53 -23.34
CA ILE A 135 -5.89 -10.19 -22.95
C ILE A 135 -7.42 -10.12 -22.98
N GLY A 136 -8.01 -9.90 -21.81
CA GLY A 136 -9.46 -9.87 -21.60
C GLY A 136 -10.17 -8.62 -22.12
N ASP A 137 -11.48 -8.59 -21.94
CA ASP A 137 -12.35 -7.51 -22.40
C ASP A 137 -12.03 -6.18 -21.69
N ASN A 138 -12.07 -5.08 -22.45
CA ASN A 138 -11.82 -3.72 -21.98
C ASN A 138 -10.47 -3.53 -21.27
N VAL A 139 -9.51 -4.42 -21.47
CA VAL A 139 -8.14 -4.24 -21.00
C VAL A 139 -7.50 -3.08 -21.77
N ARG A 140 -6.78 -2.24 -21.05
CA ARG A 140 -5.98 -1.17 -21.63
C ARG A 140 -4.50 -1.40 -21.33
N LEU A 141 -3.71 -1.54 -22.40
CA LEU A 141 -2.25 -1.59 -22.33
C LEU A 141 -1.71 -0.31 -22.95
N ASP A 142 -1.11 0.55 -22.13
CA ASP A 142 -0.51 1.81 -22.60
C ASP A 142 0.85 1.55 -23.29
N ALA A 143 1.53 2.61 -23.71
CA ALA A 143 2.74 2.51 -24.52
C ALA A 143 3.86 1.68 -23.85
N ASN A 144 4.57 0.88 -24.66
CA ASN A 144 5.73 0.07 -24.25
C ASN A 144 5.44 -0.99 -23.18
N VAL A 145 4.19 -1.39 -22.98
CA VAL A 145 3.86 -2.50 -22.09
C VAL A 145 4.33 -3.82 -22.71
N VAL A 146 4.93 -4.69 -21.90
CA VAL A 146 5.38 -6.01 -22.31
C VAL A 146 4.59 -7.08 -21.54
N ILE A 147 3.92 -7.97 -22.26
CA ILE A 147 3.18 -9.12 -21.72
C ILE A 147 3.89 -10.41 -22.16
N GLY A 148 4.49 -11.10 -21.20
CA GLY A 148 5.24 -12.32 -21.40
C GLY A 148 4.36 -13.53 -21.77
N ARG A 149 5.01 -14.54 -22.30
CA ARG A 149 4.39 -15.78 -22.82
C ARG A 149 3.43 -16.43 -21.81
N GLY A 150 2.24 -16.78 -22.27
CA GLY A 150 1.24 -17.50 -21.47
C GLY A 150 0.63 -16.70 -20.32
N THR A 151 0.93 -15.41 -20.22
CA THR A 151 0.36 -14.52 -19.20
C THR A 151 -1.10 -14.21 -19.50
N ARG A 152 -1.91 -14.04 -18.46
CA ARG A 152 -3.33 -13.72 -18.59
C ARG A 152 -3.63 -12.41 -17.88
N ILE A 153 -4.28 -11.48 -18.59
CA ILE A 153 -4.75 -10.19 -18.07
C ILE A 153 -6.27 -10.16 -18.11
N GLY A 154 -6.90 -10.11 -16.94
CA GLY A 154 -8.35 -10.10 -16.77
C GLY A 154 -9.02 -8.81 -17.19
N ALA A 155 -10.32 -8.88 -17.43
CA ALA A 155 -11.13 -7.81 -17.98
C ALA A 155 -11.06 -6.50 -17.18
N GLY A 156 -11.11 -5.36 -17.89
CA GLY A 156 -11.11 -4.03 -17.28
C GLY A 156 -9.80 -3.62 -16.62
N SER A 157 -8.73 -4.38 -16.76
CA SER A 157 -7.42 -4.04 -16.20
C SER A 157 -6.73 -2.95 -17.03
N HIS A 158 -5.97 -2.09 -16.37
CA HIS A 158 -5.21 -1.01 -16.99
C HIS A 158 -3.74 -1.09 -16.60
N LEU A 159 -2.87 -1.29 -17.57
CA LEU A 159 -1.43 -1.29 -17.41
C LEU A 159 -0.87 -0.02 -18.04
N TYR A 160 -0.28 0.82 -17.22
CA TYR A 160 0.31 2.11 -17.59
C TYR A 160 1.63 1.94 -18.35
N PRO A 161 2.19 3.00 -18.95
CA PRO A 161 3.38 2.87 -19.79
C PRO A 161 4.57 2.19 -19.12
N ASN A 162 5.33 1.42 -19.89
CA ASN A 162 6.54 0.71 -19.47
C ASN A 162 6.34 -0.37 -18.39
N VAL A 163 5.12 -0.85 -18.17
CA VAL A 163 4.87 -2.01 -17.31
C VAL A 163 5.38 -3.27 -18.00
N ALA A 164 6.09 -4.12 -17.25
CA ALA A 164 6.53 -5.44 -17.71
C ALA A 164 5.87 -6.54 -16.86
N VAL A 165 5.12 -7.43 -17.51
CA VAL A 165 4.57 -8.63 -16.89
C VAL A 165 5.26 -9.84 -17.52
N TYR A 166 6.06 -10.55 -16.73
CA TYR A 166 6.80 -11.72 -17.18
C TYR A 166 5.88 -12.90 -17.50
N HIS A 167 6.46 -13.91 -18.09
CA HIS A 167 5.73 -15.10 -18.55
C HIS A 167 5.01 -15.85 -17.42
N GLY A 168 3.85 -16.43 -17.73
CA GLY A 168 3.09 -17.30 -16.85
C GLY A 168 2.40 -16.61 -15.67
N CYS A 169 2.37 -15.28 -15.63
CA CYS A 169 1.66 -14.53 -14.59
C CYS A 169 0.17 -14.44 -14.85
N ARG A 170 -0.62 -14.24 -13.80
CA ARG A 170 -2.08 -14.09 -13.85
C ARG A 170 -2.51 -12.86 -13.11
N LEU A 171 -3.13 -11.93 -13.81
CA LEU A 171 -3.82 -10.78 -13.24
C LEU A 171 -5.32 -10.97 -13.49
N ALA A 172 -6.11 -10.92 -12.43
CA ALA A 172 -7.57 -11.00 -12.51
C ALA A 172 -8.17 -9.69 -13.07
N GLU A 173 -9.45 -9.49 -12.91
CA GLU A 173 -10.14 -8.32 -13.44
C GLU A 173 -9.87 -7.04 -12.66
N ARG A 174 -9.98 -5.89 -13.35
CA ARG A 174 -9.87 -4.53 -12.79
C ARG A 174 -8.57 -4.27 -12.00
N VAL A 175 -7.49 -4.92 -12.43
CA VAL A 175 -6.15 -4.65 -11.88
C VAL A 175 -5.57 -3.40 -12.52
N ILE A 176 -5.06 -2.49 -11.70
CA ILE A 176 -4.36 -1.28 -12.15
C ILE A 176 -2.88 -1.44 -11.84
N VAL A 177 -2.03 -1.26 -12.85
CA VAL A 177 -0.57 -1.35 -12.69
C VAL A 177 0.05 -0.07 -13.23
N HIS A 178 0.64 0.72 -12.34
CA HIS A 178 1.24 2.01 -12.69
C HIS A 178 2.61 1.86 -13.37
N ALA A 179 3.03 2.95 -14.00
CA ALA A 179 4.18 2.98 -14.91
C ALA A 179 5.47 2.40 -14.30
N GLY A 180 6.18 1.63 -15.11
CA GLY A 180 7.47 1.05 -14.74
C GLY A 180 7.42 -0.10 -13.73
N ALA A 181 6.24 -0.53 -13.29
CA ALA A 181 6.13 -1.68 -12.41
C ALA A 181 6.51 -2.98 -13.14
N VAL A 182 7.13 -3.92 -12.41
CA VAL A 182 7.59 -5.21 -12.93
C VAL A 182 6.92 -6.34 -12.15
N ILE A 183 6.19 -7.20 -12.86
CA ILE A 183 5.48 -8.33 -12.28
C ILE A 183 6.12 -9.63 -12.78
N GLY A 184 6.59 -10.47 -11.85
CA GLY A 184 7.09 -11.81 -12.14
C GLY A 184 8.56 -11.88 -12.54
N SER A 185 9.38 -10.89 -12.16
CA SER A 185 10.84 -11.02 -12.21
C SER A 185 11.32 -12.18 -11.34
N ASP A 186 12.49 -12.72 -11.64
CA ASP A 186 13.08 -13.77 -10.82
C ASP A 186 13.33 -13.28 -9.39
N GLY A 187 12.89 -14.04 -8.40
CA GLY A 187 13.24 -13.82 -7.01
C GLY A 187 14.74 -13.97 -6.75
N PHE A 188 15.22 -13.36 -5.68
CA PHE A 188 16.62 -13.45 -5.24
C PHE A 188 16.90 -14.82 -4.60
N GLY A 189 17.15 -15.80 -5.44
CA GLY A 189 17.41 -17.18 -5.01
C GLY A 189 18.79 -17.67 -5.46
N PHE A 190 19.73 -17.83 -4.51
CA PHE A 190 21.07 -18.33 -4.77
C PHE A 190 21.50 -19.29 -3.65
N ALA A 191 22.01 -20.46 -4.04
CA ALA A 191 22.62 -21.41 -3.12
C ALA A 191 24.13 -21.15 -3.03
N PRO A 192 24.72 -21.11 -1.81
CA PRO A 192 26.17 -21.03 -1.66
C PRO A 192 26.79 -22.39 -1.97
N ASP A 193 27.70 -22.44 -2.94
CA ASP A 193 28.50 -23.61 -3.26
C ASP A 193 30.00 -23.26 -3.09
N PHE A 194 30.38 -23.14 -1.82
CA PHE A 194 31.73 -22.73 -1.42
C PHE A 194 32.41 -23.80 -0.59
N VAL A 195 33.69 -24.02 -0.83
CA VAL A 195 34.58 -24.91 -0.06
C VAL A 195 35.76 -24.12 0.51
N GLY A 196 36.28 -24.58 1.66
CA GLY A 196 37.38 -23.90 2.36
C GLY A 196 36.89 -22.77 3.29
N GLU A 197 37.84 -22.16 4.01
CA GLU A 197 37.62 -21.10 4.98
C GLU A 197 38.52 -19.87 4.70
N GLY A 198 38.11 -18.71 5.15
CA GLY A 198 38.88 -17.47 5.03
C GLY A 198 39.29 -17.15 3.59
N GLU A 199 40.54 -16.77 3.38
CA GLU A 199 41.10 -16.44 2.06
C GLU A 199 41.23 -17.65 1.12
N ALA A 200 41.22 -18.86 1.66
CA ALA A 200 41.25 -20.12 0.89
C ALA A 200 39.86 -20.56 0.42
N ARG A 201 38.81 -19.78 0.71
CA ARG A 201 37.44 -20.09 0.30
C ARG A 201 37.30 -19.93 -1.21
N THR A 202 36.90 -20.99 -1.91
CA THR A 202 36.66 -21.05 -3.34
C THR A 202 35.23 -21.49 -3.62
N GLY A 203 34.69 -21.16 -4.78
CA GLY A 203 33.32 -21.55 -5.18
C GLY A 203 32.51 -20.39 -5.74
N SER A 204 31.19 -20.54 -5.79
CA SER A 204 30.30 -19.55 -6.40
C SER A 204 28.90 -19.57 -5.78
N TRP A 205 28.12 -18.59 -6.11
CA TRP A 205 26.67 -18.59 -5.92
C TRP A 205 25.98 -19.31 -7.08
N VAL A 206 25.28 -20.38 -6.82
CA VAL A 206 24.50 -21.12 -7.83
C VAL A 206 23.09 -20.57 -7.84
N LYS A 207 22.65 -20.07 -9.01
CA LYS A 207 21.29 -19.54 -9.18
C LYS A 207 20.25 -20.65 -9.02
N ILE A 208 19.26 -20.41 -8.16
CA ILE A 208 18.06 -21.26 -8.02
C ILE A 208 17.04 -20.80 -9.08
N PRO A 209 16.66 -21.64 -10.06
CA PRO A 209 15.65 -21.30 -11.04
C PRO A 209 14.33 -20.91 -10.36
N GLN A 210 13.71 -19.84 -10.85
CA GLN A 210 12.43 -19.36 -10.37
C GLN A 210 11.34 -19.76 -11.38
N VAL A 211 10.65 -20.89 -11.11
CA VAL A 211 9.73 -21.51 -12.06
C VAL A 211 8.25 -21.29 -11.75
N GLY A 212 7.93 -20.72 -10.58
CA GLY A 212 6.59 -20.28 -10.24
C GLY A 212 6.20 -19.04 -11.02
N GLY A 213 5.03 -18.46 -10.72
CA GLY A 213 4.50 -17.25 -11.29
C GLY A 213 4.15 -16.21 -10.25
N VAL A 214 3.35 -15.24 -10.68
CA VAL A 214 2.64 -14.28 -9.82
C VAL A 214 1.15 -14.39 -10.12
N SER A 215 0.34 -14.50 -9.07
CA SER A 215 -1.11 -14.49 -9.17
C SER A 215 -1.67 -13.29 -8.42
N ILE A 216 -2.35 -12.38 -9.13
CA ILE A 216 -2.94 -11.16 -8.62
C ILE A 216 -4.44 -11.24 -8.76
N ALA A 217 -5.17 -11.10 -7.66
CA ALA A 217 -6.63 -11.14 -7.65
C ALA A 217 -7.26 -9.82 -8.13
N ALA A 218 -8.59 -9.75 -8.14
CA ALA A 218 -9.32 -8.61 -8.65
C ALA A 218 -9.14 -7.34 -7.81
N ASP A 219 -9.32 -6.18 -8.46
CA ASP A 219 -9.35 -4.86 -7.82
C ASP A 219 -8.04 -4.47 -7.10
N VAL A 220 -6.91 -5.12 -7.44
CA VAL A 220 -5.58 -4.77 -6.94
C VAL A 220 -5.03 -3.56 -7.68
N GLU A 221 -4.37 -2.68 -6.95
CA GLU A 221 -3.66 -1.54 -7.53
C GLU A 221 -2.19 -1.57 -7.12
N ILE A 222 -1.29 -1.41 -8.09
CA ILE A 222 0.17 -1.53 -7.94
C ILE A 222 0.81 -0.24 -8.41
N GLY A 223 1.53 0.43 -7.52
CA GLY A 223 2.19 1.71 -7.74
C GLY A 223 3.38 1.64 -8.70
N ALA A 224 3.81 2.81 -9.12
CA ALA A 224 4.89 2.97 -10.09
C ALA A 224 6.22 2.39 -9.57
N ASN A 225 6.97 1.74 -10.46
CA ASN A 225 8.27 1.11 -10.18
C ASN A 225 8.24 0.08 -9.03
N THR A 226 7.09 -0.46 -8.69
CA THR A 226 6.96 -1.57 -7.75
C THR A 226 7.35 -2.87 -8.44
N THR A 227 8.07 -3.74 -7.72
CA THR A 227 8.48 -5.05 -8.23
C THR A 227 7.85 -6.15 -7.39
N ILE A 228 7.23 -7.12 -8.06
CA ILE A 228 6.67 -8.33 -7.43
C ILE A 228 7.35 -9.53 -8.07
N ASP A 229 8.22 -10.19 -7.30
CA ASP A 229 8.96 -11.35 -7.78
C ASP A 229 8.07 -12.59 -7.89
N ARG A 230 8.38 -13.43 -8.87
CA ARG A 230 7.77 -14.74 -8.99
C ARG A 230 8.22 -15.70 -7.90
N GLY A 231 7.42 -16.68 -7.60
CA GLY A 231 7.85 -17.70 -6.66
C GLY A 231 8.89 -18.67 -7.23
N ALA A 232 9.66 -19.28 -6.36
CA ALA A 232 10.67 -20.26 -6.77
C ALA A 232 10.05 -21.50 -7.41
N MET A 233 9.04 -22.11 -6.78
CA MET A 233 8.30 -23.27 -7.29
C MET A 233 6.77 -23.04 -7.27
N ALA A 234 6.25 -22.36 -6.26
CA ALA A 234 4.86 -21.95 -6.15
C ALA A 234 4.74 -20.45 -6.45
N ASP A 235 3.54 -19.97 -6.76
CA ASP A 235 3.31 -18.56 -7.09
C ASP A 235 3.49 -17.63 -5.88
N THR A 236 3.89 -16.38 -6.14
CA THR A 236 3.65 -15.24 -5.26
C THR A 236 2.19 -14.82 -5.43
N ILE A 237 1.47 -14.58 -4.33
CA ILE A 237 0.02 -14.38 -4.33
C ILE A 237 -0.33 -13.02 -3.75
N ILE A 238 -1.07 -12.21 -4.50
CA ILE A 238 -1.68 -10.96 -4.05
C ILE A 238 -3.19 -11.13 -4.10
N GLU A 239 -3.84 -11.11 -2.94
CA GLU A 239 -5.29 -11.29 -2.84
C GLU A 239 -6.06 -10.01 -3.25
N GLU A 240 -7.38 -10.09 -3.27
CA GLU A 240 -8.29 -9.06 -3.76
C GLU A 240 -8.18 -7.73 -3.02
N CYS A 241 -8.43 -6.62 -3.72
CA CYS A 241 -8.49 -5.26 -3.17
C CYS A 241 -7.21 -4.81 -2.44
N VAL A 242 -6.07 -5.45 -2.63
CA VAL A 242 -4.77 -5.01 -2.10
C VAL A 242 -4.35 -3.73 -2.82
N LYS A 243 -3.82 -2.76 -2.05
CA LYS A 243 -3.27 -1.52 -2.58
C LYS A 243 -1.78 -1.44 -2.23
N ILE A 244 -0.95 -1.36 -3.26
CA ILE A 244 0.51 -1.31 -3.14
C ILE A 244 0.97 0.01 -3.74
N ASP A 245 1.67 0.80 -2.96
CA ASP A 245 2.19 2.10 -3.36
C ASP A 245 3.47 1.96 -4.22
N ASN A 246 4.08 3.07 -4.56
CA ASN A 246 5.24 3.15 -5.42
C ASN A 246 6.51 2.60 -4.75
N LEU A 247 7.45 2.07 -5.57
CA LEU A 247 8.78 1.61 -5.13
C LEU A 247 8.74 0.52 -4.05
N VAL A 248 7.70 -0.30 -4.01
CA VAL A 248 7.59 -1.44 -3.10
C VAL A 248 8.27 -2.65 -3.73
N GLN A 249 9.04 -3.42 -2.92
CA GLN A 249 9.60 -4.70 -3.31
C GLN A 249 8.87 -5.84 -2.59
N ILE A 250 8.27 -6.74 -3.34
CA ILE A 250 7.69 -7.99 -2.83
C ILE A 250 8.51 -9.16 -3.35
N GLY A 251 9.18 -9.86 -2.43
CA GLY A 251 10.04 -11.00 -2.73
C GLY A 251 9.24 -12.27 -3.11
N HIS A 252 9.95 -13.25 -3.60
CA HIS A 252 9.40 -14.51 -4.09
C HIS A 252 8.55 -15.25 -3.05
N ASN A 253 7.52 -15.97 -3.48
CA ASN A 253 6.65 -16.80 -2.64
C ASN A 253 5.91 -16.05 -1.51
N CYS A 254 5.85 -14.72 -1.56
CA CYS A 254 5.05 -13.95 -0.62
C CYS A 254 3.55 -14.17 -0.84
N LYS A 255 2.78 -14.05 0.24
CA LYS A 255 1.31 -13.99 0.21
C LYS A 255 0.86 -12.72 0.88
N VAL A 256 0.06 -11.90 0.19
CA VAL A 256 -0.52 -10.67 0.72
C VAL A 256 -2.03 -10.82 0.76
N GLY A 257 -2.58 -10.83 1.98
CA GLY A 257 -4.01 -11.02 2.23
C GLY A 257 -4.85 -9.84 1.77
N ALA A 258 -6.11 -10.10 1.46
CA ALA A 258 -7.06 -9.18 0.89
C ALA A 258 -7.22 -7.88 1.70
N TYR A 259 -7.51 -6.77 1.01
CA TYR A 259 -7.72 -5.43 1.61
C TYR A 259 -6.51 -4.87 2.37
N THR A 260 -5.33 -5.45 2.20
CA THR A 260 -4.09 -4.94 2.80
C THR A 260 -3.55 -3.77 1.99
N VAL A 261 -3.01 -2.78 2.70
CA VAL A 261 -2.40 -1.58 2.10
C VAL A 261 -0.91 -1.56 2.45
N ILE A 262 -0.05 -1.37 1.45
CA ILE A 262 1.41 -1.31 1.59
C ILE A 262 1.88 0.02 1.04
N ALA A 263 2.41 0.88 1.92
CA ALA A 263 2.88 2.20 1.55
C ALA A 263 4.30 2.18 0.93
N GLY A 264 4.67 3.26 0.30
CA GLY A 264 5.83 3.39 -0.55
C GLY A 264 7.16 3.01 0.08
N CYS A 265 8.06 2.50 -0.74
CA CYS A 265 9.40 2.05 -0.37
C CYS A 265 9.45 0.91 0.66
N ALA A 266 8.35 0.20 0.92
CA ALA A 266 8.37 -0.97 1.78
C ALA A 266 9.07 -2.15 1.08
N GLY A 267 9.85 -2.92 1.84
CA GLY A 267 10.56 -4.12 1.38
C GLY A 267 10.07 -5.36 2.12
N ILE A 268 9.56 -6.35 1.39
CA ILE A 268 9.03 -7.60 1.93
C ILE A 268 9.87 -8.74 1.39
N ALA A 269 10.64 -9.37 2.26
CA ALA A 269 11.51 -10.48 1.88
C ALA A 269 10.71 -11.76 1.60
N GLY A 270 11.33 -12.67 0.85
CA GLY A 270 10.68 -13.86 0.33
C GLY A 270 10.03 -14.78 1.36
N SER A 271 9.00 -15.49 0.95
CA SER A 271 8.21 -16.43 1.75
C SER A 271 7.50 -15.81 2.96
N THR A 272 7.26 -14.51 2.94
CA THR A 272 6.49 -13.78 3.95
C THR A 272 4.99 -13.90 3.68
N THR A 273 4.21 -14.13 4.74
CA THR A 273 2.75 -14.10 4.69
C THR A 273 2.23 -12.88 5.45
N ILE A 274 1.50 -12.01 4.78
CA ILE A 274 0.80 -10.87 5.37
C ILE A 274 -0.69 -11.17 5.36
N GLY A 275 -1.34 -11.06 6.52
CA GLY A 275 -2.77 -11.29 6.69
C GLY A 275 -3.64 -10.24 5.97
N ARG A 276 -4.94 -10.34 6.18
CA ARG A 276 -5.95 -9.45 5.59
C ARG A 276 -6.05 -8.14 6.38
N HIS A 277 -6.48 -7.06 5.69
CA HIS A 277 -6.70 -5.75 6.31
C HIS A 277 -5.48 -5.19 7.07
N CYS A 278 -4.27 -5.57 6.69
CA CYS A 278 -3.05 -5.02 7.26
C CYS A 278 -2.73 -3.63 6.69
N LEU A 279 -2.08 -2.79 7.49
CA LEU A 279 -1.57 -1.49 7.07
C LEU A 279 -0.05 -1.48 7.26
N ILE A 280 0.70 -1.54 6.17
CA ILE A 280 2.17 -1.53 6.19
C ILE A 280 2.65 -0.14 5.82
N GLY A 281 3.27 0.54 6.78
CA GLY A 281 3.77 1.91 6.64
C GLY A 281 4.93 2.04 5.65
N GLY A 282 5.19 3.27 5.22
CA GLY A 282 6.26 3.54 4.27
C GLY A 282 7.65 3.17 4.79
N ALA A 283 8.50 2.65 3.90
CA ALA A 283 9.86 2.20 4.18
C ALA A 283 9.95 1.14 5.31
N VAL A 284 8.90 0.34 5.51
CA VAL A 284 8.93 -0.83 6.39
C VAL A 284 9.76 -1.93 5.76
N GLY A 285 10.65 -2.56 6.55
CA GLY A 285 11.37 -3.75 6.16
C GLY A 285 10.82 -4.99 6.86
N ILE A 286 10.41 -6.01 6.11
CA ILE A 286 9.90 -7.28 6.67
C ILE A 286 10.85 -8.41 6.30
N ALA A 287 11.37 -9.11 7.31
CA ALA A 287 12.26 -10.26 7.12
C ALA A 287 11.53 -11.42 6.44
N GLY A 288 12.31 -12.30 5.79
CA GLY A 288 11.76 -13.49 5.13
C GLY A 288 11.19 -14.53 6.11
N HIS A 289 10.26 -15.34 5.61
CA HIS A 289 9.65 -16.47 6.35
C HIS A 289 8.89 -16.05 7.63
N VAL A 290 8.40 -14.83 7.70
CA VAL A 290 7.56 -14.36 8.82
C VAL A 290 6.10 -14.32 8.43
N THR A 291 5.21 -14.35 9.44
CA THR A 291 3.77 -14.25 9.27
C THR A 291 3.25 -13.07 10.08
N LEU A 292 2.47 -12.22 9.43
CA LEU A 292 1.68 -11.17 10.06
C LEU A 292 0.22 -11.62 10.10
N ALA A 293 -0.40 -11.59 11.27
CA ALA A 293 -1.83 -11.88 11.42
C ALA A 293 -2.69 -10.82 10.71
N ASP A 294 -3.96 -11.11 10.54
CA ASP A 294 -4.93 -10.12 10.05
C ASP A 294 -4.97 -8.87 10.95
N TYR A 295 -5.29 -7.72 10.36
CA TYR A 295 -5.42 -6.43 11.07
C TYR A 295 -4.15 -5.94 11.78
N VAL A 296 -2.98 -6.39 11.35
CA VAL A 296 -1.69 -5.86 11.83
C VAL A 296 -1.41 -4.51 11.16
N ILE A 297 -1.04 -3.52 11.98
CA ILE A 297 -0.59 -2.20 11.54
C ILE A 297 0.90 -2.08 11.87
N VAL A 298 1.73 -1.87 10.86
CA VAL A 298 3.16 -1.60 11.06
C VAL A 298 3.43 -0.15 10.70
N THR A 299 3.93 0.64 11.65
CA THR A 299 4.21 2.06 11.40
C THR A 299 5.43 2.25 10.51
N ALA A 300 5.52 3.41 9.85
CA ALA A 300 6.57 3.72 8.90
C ALA A 300 7.99 3.51 9.46
N LYS A 301 8.93 3.10 8.58
CA LYS A 301 10.34 2.83 8.89
C LYS A 301 10.60 1.74 9.94
N SER A 302 9.60 0.95 10.29
CA SER A 302 9.77 -0.17 11.23
C SER A 302 10.41 -1.38 10.56
N GLY A 303 11.23 -2.12 11.32
CA GLY A 303 11.79 -3.41 10.94
C GLY A 303 11.05 -4.55 11.63
N VAL A 304 10.50 -5.48 10.85
CA VAL A 304 9.82 -6.68 11.36
C VAL A 304 10.72 -7.89 11.14
N SER A 305 11.37 -8.35 12.20
CA SER A 305 12.31 -9.49 12.16
C SER A 305 11.71 -10.80 12.65
N LYS A 306 10.49 -10.79 13.19
CA LYS A 306 9.79 -11.97 13.72
C LYS A 306 8.30 -11.88 13.38
N SER A 307 7.61 -13.03 13.37
CA SER A 307 6.18 -13.08 13.12
C SER A 307 5.36 -12.28 14.14
N LEU A 308 4.34 -11.57 13.66
CA LEU A 308 3.40 -10.78 14.45
C LEU A 308 2.05 -11.50 14.44
N LEU A 309 1.86 -12.42 15.38
CA LEU A 309 0.72 -13.37 15.38
C LEU A 309 -0.55 -12.83 16.05
N LYS A 310 -0.59 -11.56 16.39
CA LYS A 310 -1.77 -10.91 16.99
C LYS A 310 -2.07 -9.61 16.24
N PRO A 311 -3.36 -9.27 16.02
CA PRO A 311 -3.75 -7.95 15.56
C PRO A 311 -3.21 -6.86 16.48
N GLY A 312 -2.92 -5.70 15.92
CA GLY A 312 -2.44 -4.55 16.71
C GLY A 312 -1.46 -3.66 15.95
N MET A 313 -1.06 -2.57 16.58
CA MET A 313 -0.11 -1.62 16.04
C MET A 313 1.31 -1.90 16.55
N TYR A 314 2.27 -1.99 15.63
CA TYR A 314 3.67 -2.30 15.91
C TYR A 314 4.57 -1.19 15.38
N THR A 315 5.53 -0.78 16.20
CA THR A 315 6.49 0.28 15.88
C THR A 315 7.88 -0.13 16.32
N SER A 316 8.90 0.07 15.47
CA SER A 316 10.30 -0.11 15.85
C SER A 316 11.21 1.04 15.38
N ALA A 317 10.63 2.07 14.73
CA ALA A 317 11.37 3.26 14.33
C ALA A 317 11.62 4.18 15.53
N PHE A 318 12.85 4.67 15.67
CA PHE A 318 13.16 5.68 16.66
C PHE A 318 12.62 7.05 16.20
N PRO A 319 11.90 7.81 17.04
CA PRO A 319 11.39 9.13 16.67
C PRO A 319 12.52 10.10 16.31
N ALA A 320 12.27 10.99 15.35
CA ALA A 320 13.18 12.08 15.05
C ALA A 320 13.26 13.04 16.26
N VAL A 321 14.49 13.32 16.70
CA VAL A 321 14.78 14.27 17.77
C VAL A 321 15.87 15.24 17.28
N ASN A 322 16.12 16.33 18.03
CA ASN A 322 17.23 17.22 17.73
C ASN A 322 18.56 16.46 17.67
N HIS A 323 19.45 16.85 16.75
CA HIS A 323 20.72 16.13 16.52
C HIS A 323 21.59 16.00 17.79
N ALA A 324 21.63 17.04 18.63
CA ALA A 324 22.37 16.99 19.88
C ALA A 324 21.81 15.94 20.86
N ASP A 325 20.49 15.79 20.91
CA ASP A 325 19.83 14.79 21.75
C ASP A 325 19.93 13.38 21.17
N TRP A 326 19.92 13.26 19.83
CA TRP A 326 20.25 12.00 19.17
C TRP A 326 21.65 11.50 19.53
N ASN A 327 22.66 12.38 19.50
CA ASN A 327 24.03 12.01 19.84
C ASN A 327 24.15 11.50 21.29
N LYS A 328 23.46 12.14 22.25
CA LYS A 328 23.39 11.68 23.65
C LYS A 328 22.74 10.30 23.75
N SER A 329 21.59 10.12 23.09
CA SER A 329 20.86 8.85 23.07
C SER A 329 21.68 7.73 22.43
N ALA A 330 22.32 8.00 21.30
CA ALA A 330 23.17 7.05 20.60
C ALA A 330 24.41 6.65 21.43
N ALA A 331 25.00 7.58 22.18
CA ALA A 331 26.11 7.28 23.10
C ALA A 331 25.68 6.36 24.25
N LEU A 332 24.48 6.59 24.80
CA LEU A 332 23.90 5.71 25.83
C LEU A 332 23.61 4.31 25.27
N LEU A 333 22.99 4.22 24.10
CA LEU A 333 22.67 2.93 23.46
C LEU A 333 23.93 2.09 23.19
N ARG A 334 25.03 2.71 22.74
CA ARG A 334 26.31 2.01 22.54
C ARG A 334 26.91 1.45 23.82
N ASN A 335 26.57 2.01 24.97
CA ASN A 335 27.12 1.63 26.29
C ASN A 335 26.09 0.96 27.19
N ILE A 336 24.98 0.49 26.64
CA ILE A 336 23.86 -0.08 27.43
C ILE A 336 24.27 -1.30 28.24
N ASP A 337 25.20 -2.12 27.72
CA ASP A 337 25.74 -3.29 28.45
C ASP A 337 26.53 -2.86 29.67
N LYS A 338 27.37 -1.82 29.56
CA LYS A 338 28.11 -1.27 30.71
C LYS A 338 27.16 -0.67 31.75
N LEU A 339 26.04 -0.06 31.31
CA LEU A 339 25.04 0.47 32.22
C LEU A 339 24.34 -0.68 32.97
N ARG A 340 23.94 -1.74 32.27
CA ARG A 340 23.38 -2.97 32.87
C ARG A 340 24.32 -3.56 33.94
N ASP A 341 25.59 -3.69 33.61
CA ASP A 341 26.58 -4.29 34.52
C ASP A 341 26.81 -3.40 35.78
N ARG A 342 26.78 -2.06 35.61
CA ARG A 342 26.81 -1.12 36.72
C ARG A 342 25.56 -1.23 37.60
N ILE A 343 24.38 -1.37 37.05
CA ILE A 343 23.12 -1.55 37.79
C ILE A 343 23.20 -2.84 38.61
N LYS A 344 23.60 -3.98 37.99
CA LYS A 344 23.78 -5.24 38.72
C LYS A 344 24.77 -5.14 39.88
N ALA A 345 25.89 -4.44 39.70
CA ALA A 345 26.86 -4.24 40.78
C ALA A 345 26.26 -3.40 41.92
N LEU A 346 25.46 -2.37 41.62
CA LEU A 346 24.77 -1.56 42.65
C LEU A 346 23.69 -2.36 43.38
N GLU A 347 22.93 -3.19 42.68
CA GLU A 347 21.91 -4.06 43.28
C GLU A 347 22.53 -5.09 44.22
N ASN A 348 23.64 -5.73 43.82
CA ASN A 348 24.38 -6.66 44.68
C ASN A 348 24.93 -5.94 45.97
N ALA A 349 25.54 -4.77 45.78
CA ALA A 349 26.07 -4.02 46.91
C ALA A 349 24.95 -3.51 47.87
N ALA A 350 23.76 -3.25 47.35
CA ALA A 350 22.59 -2.90 48.15
C ALA A 350 22.07 -4.09 48.97
N ALA A 351 22.02 -5.28 48.36
CA ALA A 351 21.62 -6.52 49.04
C ALA A 351 22.57 -6.90 50.15
N GLU A 352 23.89 -6.84 49.91
CA GLU A 352 24.91 -7.09 50.94
C GLU A 352 24.80 -6.14 52.15
N LYS A 353 24.45 -4.86 51.93
CA LYS A 353 24.24 -3.91 53.03
C LYS A 353 22.95 -4.21 53.82
N GLN A 354 21.91 -4.75 53.21
CA GLN A 354 20.69 -5.14 53.92
C GLN A 354 20.92 -6.37 54.80
N ASP A 355 21.63 -7.38 54.31
CA ASP A 355 21.98 -8.58 55.06
C ASP A 355 22.95 -8.27 56.20
N GLY A 356 23.92 -7.40 55.97
CA GLY A 356 24.86 -6.95 57.03
C GLY A 356 24.20 -6.11 58.15
N SER A 357 23.11 -5.41 57.84
CA SER A 357 22.35 -4.65 58.85
C SER A 357 21.44 -5.55 59.70
N ALA A 358 20.94 -6.65 59.11
CA ALA A 358 20.12 -7.64 59.83
C ALA A 358 20.94 -8.48 60.80
N SER A 359 22.22 -8.77 60.50
CA SER A 359 23.12 -9.53 61.41
C SER A 359 23.59 -8.69 62.60
N ASN A 360 23.73 -7.37 62.48
CA ASN A 360 24.16 -6.49 63.60
C ASN A 360 23.03 -6.17 64.60
N SER A 361 21.76 -6.35 64.23
CA SER A 361 20.64 -6.16 65.16
C SER A 361 20.34 -7.38 66.05
N ALA A 362 20.91 -8.56 65.71
CA ALA A 362 20.73 -9.78 66.48
C ALA A 362 21.80 -10.00 67.59
N GLY A 363 22.88 -9.18 67.61
CA GLY A 363 23.99 -9.30 68.56
C GLY A 363 23.91 -8.44 69.83
N SER A 364 22.84 -7.66 70.00
CA SER A 364 22.71 -6.68 71.13
C SER A 364 21.59 -7.03 72.11
N LYS A 365 21.37 -8.36 72.34
CA LYS A 365 20.55 -8.82 73.47
C LYS A 365 21.19 -10.02 74.12
N ALA A 366 22.18 -9.79 74.97
CA ALA A 366 22.66 -10.74 75.99
C ALA A 366 23.13 -9.98 77.21
#